data_a1c4d3c5b3fea320abf8215a94d098d6
#
_entry.id   a1c4d3c5b3fea320abf8215a94d098d6
#
_cell.length_a   1.000
_cell.length_b   1.000
_cell.length_c   1.000
_cell.angle_alpha   90.00
_cell.angle_beta   90.00
_cell.angle_gamma   90.00
#
_symmetry.space_group_name_H-M   'P 1'
#
loop_
_entity.id
_entity.type
_entity.pdbx_description
1 polymer ?
#
loop_
_entity_poly.entity_id
_entity_poly.type
_entity_poly.pdbx_seq_one_letter_code
_entity_poly.pdbx_strand_id
1 'polypeptide(L)'
;MIINGIIGWKKEEKGTRAGYQEGYSEFSKQSQWLDNFLSFVPQWFTLFGVEVGSGMLIYSCEGIIELLKIICSLVVLIVPIIMTIMYNKFETIAYKLMILTHSFMTALILLGWVFGSLNTACWRLSPIVGTSVILCIMFAKWIYDKKQYHRMFAIIVIPIEILMIISTIGILKINNTRSESNQALENVIDTLEKNNLQYGYGTFWNANSITLLSDNDVKVRCINVNESGVSPRAYQTNINWYKDNSYKEYFLLLKADEYVTYKYSENYVEPIKEIKSDNYFILVYNYNLLENK
;
A
#
# COMPACT_ATOMS: atom_id res chain seq x y z
N MET A 1 -32.17 5.66 -2.90
CA MET A 1 -31.93 4.29 -2.42
C MET A 1 -30.43 3.98 -2.17
N ILE A 2 -29.51 4.38 -3.06
CA ILE A 2 -28.06 4.15 -2.90
C ILE A 2 -27.45 4.95 -1.74
N ILE A 3 -27.85 6.20 -1.53
CA ILE A 3 -27.33 7.08 -0.47
C ILE A 3 -27.75 6.57 0.93
N ASN A 4 -28.95 6.03 1.08
CA ASN A 4 -29.41 5.45 2.34
C ASN A 4 -28.72 4.13 2.69
N GLY A 5 -28.25 3.37 1.71
CA GLY A 5 -27.43 2.17 1.94
C GLY A 5 -26.06 2.50 2.54
N ILE A 6 -25.45 3.61 2.10
CA ILE A 6 -24.15 4.06 2.62
C ILE A 6 -24.29 4.64 4.04
N ILE A 7 -25.41 5.31 4.33
CA ILE A 7 -25.70 5.88 5.65
C ILE A 7 -26.20 4.81 6.64
N GLY A 8 -26.96 3.82 6.18
CA GLY A 8 -27.40 2.69 6.99
C GLY A 8 -26.27 1.81 7.51
N TRP A 9 -25.18 1.72 6.77
CA TRP A 9 -23.95 1.05 7.21
C TRP A 9 -23.30 1.67 8.46
N LYS A 10 -23.59 2.92 8.75
CA LYS A 10 -23.08 3.63 9.93
C LYS A 10 -23.64 3.16 11.27
N LYS A 11 -24.76 2.46 11.29
CA LYS A 11 -25.48 2.16 12.55
C LYS A 11 -25.22 0.77 13.12
N GLU A 12 -24.83 -0.21 12.33
CA GLU A 12 -24.71 -1.60 12.79
C GLU A 12 -23.28 -2.06 13.09
N GLU A 13 -22.26 -1.37 12.55
CA GLU A 13 -20.84 -1.69 12.81
C GLU A 13 -20.10 -0.48 13.35
N LYS A 14 -20.40 -0.08 14.57
CA LYS A 14 -19.62 0.90 15.32
C LYS A 14 -18.22 0.35 15.58
N GLY A 15 -17.31 0.47 14.70
CA GLY A 15 -15.94 0.14 15.07
C GLY A 15 -14.95 0.00 13.93
N THR A 16 -15.31 -0.62 12.83
CA THR A 16 -14.27 -1.06 11.89
C THR A 16 -14.08 -0.19 10.66
N ARG A 17 -15.09 0.53 10.23
CA ARG A 17 -15.02 1.33 8.99
C ARG A 17 -15.19 2.83 9.19
N ALA A 18 -15.84 3.26 10.26
CA ALA A 18 -16.19 4.65 10.48
C ALA A 18 -14.95 5.57 10.60
N GLY A 19 -13.98 5.21 11.42
CA GLY A 19 -12.79 6.04 11.63
C GLY A 19 -11.91 6.20 10.38
N TYR A 20 -11.85 5.16 9.52
CA TYR A 20 -11.11 5.26 8.27
C TYR A 20 -11.85 6.08 7.21
N GLN A 21 -13.18 5.95 7.12
CA GLN A 21 -14.00 6.75 6.21
C GLN A 21 -14.04 8.22 6.58
N GLU A 22 -14.04 8.55 7.84
CA GLU A 22 -13.98 9.95 8.32
C GLU A 22 -12.70 10.62 7.84
N GLY A 23 -11.53 9.99 8.03
CA GLY A 23 -10.27 10.53 7.54
C GLY A 23 -10.19 10.68 6.01
N TYR A 24 -10.88 9.83 5.25
CA TYR A 24 -10.89 9.92 3.77
C TYR A 24 -11.86 10.94 3.20
N SER A 25 -12.85 11.38 3.95
CA SER A 25 -13.86 12.34 3.51
C SER A 25 -13.60 13.78 3.93
N GLU A 26 -12.53 14.01 4.66
CA GLU A 26 -12.16 15.35 5.15
C GLU A 26 -11.24 16.09 4.17
N PHE A 27 -11.34 17.39 4.14
CA PHE A 27 -10.37 18.23 3.46
C PHE A 27 -9.10 18.37 4.31
N SER A 28 -7.95 18.37 3.64
CA SER A 28 -6.70 18.79 4.27
C SER A 28 -6.71 20.28 4.57
N LYS A 29 -5.84 20.73 5.48
CA LYS A 29 -5.67 22.16 5.74
C LYS A 29 -5.24 22.89 4.48
N GLN A 30 -5.82 24.06 4.20
CA GLN A 30 -5.50 24.85 3.00
C GLN A 30 -4.00 25.16 2.87
N SER A 31 -3.29 25.31 3.99
CA SER A 31 -1.83 25.50 3.99
C SER A 31 -1.04 24.33 3.40
N GLN A 32 -1.61 23.14 3.32
CA GLN A 32 -0.99 21.92 2.81
C GLN A 32 -1.25 21.69 1.31
N TRP A 33 -2.19 22.39 0.70
CA TRP A 33 -2.59 22.12 -0.69
C TRP A 33 -1.45 22.28 -1.70
N LEU A 34 -0.63 23.31 -1.51
CA LEU A 34 0.53 23.52 -2.38
C LEU A 34 1.56 22.42 -2.20
N ASP A 35 1.86 22.03 -0.97
CA ASP A 35 2.81 20.96 -0.66
C ASP A 35 2.31 19.63 -1.19
N ASN A 36 1.02 19.33 -1.04
CA ASN A 36 0.40 18.14 -1.62
C ASN A 36 0.51 18.13 -3.15
N PHE A 37 0.23 19.26 -3.80
CA PHE A 37 0.37 19.38 -5.25
C PHE A 37 1.81 19.16 -5.71
N LEU A 38 2.77 19.80 -5.05
CA LEU A 38 4.19 19.67 -5.38
C LEU A 38 4.72 18.26 -5.11
N SER A 39 4.18 17.56 -4.14
CA SER A 39 4.55 16.18 -3.81
C SER A 39 4.18 15.17 -4.91
N PHE A 40 3.27 15.50 -5.82
CA PHE A 40 2.88 14.61 -6.92
C PHE A 40 4.09 14.18 -7.76
N VAL A 41 4.94 15.12 -8.15
CA VAL A 41 6.07 14.84 -9.06
C VAL A 41 7.07 13.85 -8.43
N PRO A 42 7.62 14.07 -7.23
CA PRO A 42 8.53 13.10 -6.63
C PRO A 42 7.84 11.75 -6.36
N GLN A 43 6.58 11.75 -5.91
CA GLN A 43 5.84 10.50 -5.66
C GLN A 43 5.54 9.73 -6.96
N TRP A 44 5.34 10.42 -8.08
CA TRP A 44 5.24 9.79 -9.39
C TRP A 44 6.50 9.03 -9.75
N PHE A 45 7.67 9.65 -9.62
CA PHE A 45 8.94 8.99 -9.90
C PHE A 45 9.26 7.86 -8.92
N THR A 46 8.96 8.04 -7.64
CA THR A 46 9.11 6.99 -6.62
C THR A 46 8.30 5.75 -6.97
N LEU A 47 7.09 5.90 -7.52
CA LEU A 47 6.26 4.78 -7.94
C LEU A 47 6.91 3.93 -9.05
N PHE A 48 7.77 4.54 -9.89
CA PHE A 48 8.58 3.84 -10.90
C PHE A 48 9.94 3.35 -10.36
N GLY A 49 10.15 3.46 -9.05
CA GLY A 49 11.39 3.06 -8.40
C GLY A 49 12.59 3.92 -8.80
N VAL A 50 12.36 5.21 -9.10
CA VAL A 50 13.44 6.17 -9.35
C VAL A 50 14.08 6.56 -8.02
N GLU A 51 15.39 6.28 -7.89
CA GLU A 51 16.19 6.56 -6.70
C GLU A 51 17.44 7.35 -7.07
N VAL A 52 17.31 8.66 -7.19
CA VAL A 52 18.44 9.53 -7.50
C VAL A 52 19.08 10.02 -6.22
N GLY A 53 20.29 9.49 -5.90
CA GLY A 53 21.09 9.94 -4.76
C GLY A 53 21.96 11.17 -5.08
N SER A 54 22.24 12.00 -4.08
CA SER A 54 23.20 13.09 -4.21
C SER A 54 24.59 12.53 -4.51
N GLY A 55 25.23 12.99 -5.60
CA GLY A 55 26.54 12.51 -6.03
C GLY A 55 26.52 11.33 -7.01
N MET A 56 25.36 10.82 -7.41
CA MET A 56 25.25 9.80 -8.46
C MET A 56 25.67 10.40 -9.80
N LEU A 57 26.61 9.74 -10.49
CA LEU A 57 27.06 10.18 -11.80
C LEU A 57 26.08 9.73 -12.89
N ILE A 58 25.62 10.65 -13.72
CA ILE A 58 24.64 10.37 -14.78
C ILE A 58 25.12 9.30 -15.77
N TYR A 59 26.42 9.25 -16.02
CA TYR A 59 27.04 8.30 -16.95
C TYR A 59 27.50 6.98 -16.29
N SER A 60 27.25 6.77 -14.99
CA SER A 60 27.40 5.47 -14.36
C SER A 60 26.31 4.49 -14.80
N CYS A 61 26.54 3.18 -14.68
CA CYS A 61 25.50 2.19 -14.97
C CYS A 61 24.23 2.44 -14.17
N GLU A 62 24.36 2.80 -12.90
CA GLU A 62 23.24 3.12 -12.02
C GLU A 62 22.53 4.40 -12.49
N GLY A 63 23.27 5.48 -12.80
CA GLY A 63 22.71 6.73 -13.30
C GLY A 63 21.98 6.56 -14.63
N ILE A 64 22.47 5.72 -15.54
CA ILE A 64 21.79 5.41 -16.82
C ILE A 64 20.50 4.67 -16.55
N ILE A 65 20.45 3.71 -15.63
CA ILE A 65 19.23 2.99 -15.26
C ILE A 65 18.19 3.96 -14.69
N GLU A 66 18.61 4.85 -13.78
CA GLU A 66 17.70 5.85 -13.22
C GLU A 66 17.16 6.82 -14.29
N LEU A 67 18.02 7.25 -15.22
CA LEU A 67 17.60 8.09 -16.36
C LEU A 67 16.57 7.34 -17.24
N LEU A 68 16.77 6.06 -17.52
CA LEU A 68 15.81 5.24 -18.27
C LEU A 68 14.48 5.13 -17.54
N LYS A 69 14.47 4.92 -16.23
CA LYS A 69 13.23 4.91 -15.41
C LYS A 69 12.51 6.25 -15.49
N ILE A 70 13.23 7.37 -15.43
CA ILE A 70 12.66 8.72 -15.57
C ILE A 70 12.01 8.88 -16.95
N ILE A 71 12.71 8.52 -18.04
CA ILE A 71 12.17 8.61 -19.40
C ILE A 71 10.91 7.74 -19.54
N CYS A 72 10.93 6.51 -19.04
CA CYS A 72 9.78 5.62 -19.08
C CYS A 72 8.58 6.19 -18.32
N SER A 73 8.81 6.73 -17.14
CA SER A 73 7.75 7.33 -16.31
C SER A 73 7.13 8.56 -16.97
N LEU A 74 7.95 9.36 -17.67
CA LEU A 74 7.47 10.52 -18.45
C LEU A 74 6.63 10.09 -19.67
N VAL A 75 7.02 9.03 -20.38
CA VAL A 75 6.21 8.49 -21.49
C VAL A 75 4.84 8.04 -21.00
N VAL A 76 4.80 7.31 -19.88
CA VAL A 76 3.55 6.83 -19.26
C VAL A 76 2.67 7.98 -18.78
N LEU A 77 3.25 9.11 -18.37
CA LEU A 77 2.52 10.31 -17.96
C LEU A 77 2.00 11.13 -19.17
N ILE A 78 2.83 11.30 -20.19
CA ILE A 78 2.58 12.24 -21.28
C ILE A 78 1.64 11.65 -22.35
N VAL A 79 1.75 10.35 -22.66
CA VAL A 79 0.94 9.72 -23.72
C VAL A 79 -0.57 9.85 -23.47
N PRO A 80 -1.12 9.59 -22.27
CA PRO A 80 -2.54 9.82 -22.00
C PRO A 80 -2.99 11.26 -22.20
N ILE A 81 -2.13 12.23 -21.87
CA ILE A 81 -2.41 13.65 -22.08
C ILE A 81 -2.52 13.94 -23.59
N ILE A 82 -1.58 13.42 -24.39
CA ILE A 82 -1.61 13.53 -25.85
C ILE A 82 -2.90 12.91 -26.41
N MET A 83 -3.26 11.71 -25.94
CA MET A 83 -4.49 11.05 -26.39
C MET A 83 -5.75 11.85 -26.01
N THR A 84 -5.77 12.48 -24.84
CA THR A 84 -6.87 13.34 -24.43
C THR A 84 -6.99 14.56 -25.32
N ILE A 85 -5.88 15.22 -25.69
CA ILE A 85 -5.86 16.34 -26.61
C ILE A 85 -6.32 15.89 -28.02
N MET A 86 -5.92 14.69 -28.44
CA MET A 86 -6.26 14.11 -29.73
C MET A 86 -7.59 13.36 -29.74
N TYR A 87 -8.42 13.46 -28.70
CA TYR A 87 -9.65 12.70 -28.50
C TYR A 87 -10.53 12.54 -29.76
N ASN A 88 -10.70 13.64 -30.52
CA ASN A 88 -11.53 13.64 -31.69
C ASN A 88 -10.92 12.89 -32.91
N LYS A 89 -9.63 12.55 -32.88
CA LYS A 89 -8.96 11.77 -33.93
C LYS A 89 -9.18 10.27 -33.81
N PHE A 90 -9.68 9.80 -32.66
CA PHE A 90 -10.00 8.38 -32.45
C PHE A 90 -11.44 8.11 -32.88
N GLU A 91 -11.61 7.23 -33.84
CA GLU A 91 -12.92 6.89 -34.41
C GLU A 91 -13.65 5.83 -33.54
N THR A 92 -12.87 4.90 -32.96
CA THR A 92 -13.39 3.76 -32.21
C THR A 92 -13.86 4.18 -30.82
N ILE A 93 -15.06 3.79 -30.43
CA ILE A 93 -15.66 4.09 -29.14
C ILE A 93 -14.82 3.58 -27.96
N ALA A 94 -14.12 2.44 -28.12
CA ALA A 94 -13.26 1.88 -27.09
C ALA A 94 -12.11 2.84 -26.69
N TYR A 95 -11.47 3.51 -27.65
CA TYR A 95 -10.44 4.52 -27.37
C TYR A 95 -11.03 5.69 -26.60
N LYS A 96 -12.17 6.22 -27.06
CA LYS A 96 -12.83 7.37 -26.44
C LYS A 96 -13.26 7.05 -25.02
N LEU A 97 -13.83 5.87 -24.79
CA LEU A 97 -14.25 5.44 -23.45
C LEU A 97 -13.05 5.30 -22.51
N MET A 98 -11.96 4.68 -22.97
CA MET A 98 -10.77 4.49 -22.15
C MET A 98 -10.10 5.82 -21.79
N ILE A 99 -10.02 6.77 -22.75
CA ILE A 99 -9.50 8.13 -22.51
C ILE A 99 -10.35 8.84 -21.46
N LEU A 100 -11.69 8.80 -21.58
CA LEU A 100 -12.59 9.44 -20.63
C LEU A 100 -12.47 8.81 -19.23
N THR A 101 -12.45 7.48 -19.16
CA THR A 101 -12.30 6.75 -17.88
C THR A 101 -11.00 7.12 -17.19
N HIS A 102 -9.88 7.12 -17.93
CA HIS A 102 -8.58 7.53 -17.41
C HIS A 102 -8.59 8.98 -16.93
N SER A 103 -9.10 9.90 -17.77
CA SER A 103 -9.11 11.33 -17.44
C SER A 103 -9.96 11.63 -16.21
N PHE A 104 -11.15 11.03 -16.11
CA PHE A 104 -12.03 11.21 -14.96
C PHE A 104 -11.44 10.62 -13.68
N MET A 105 -10.92 9.39 -13.75
CA MET A 105 -10.27 8.74 -12.61
C MET A 105 -9.04 9.53 -12.16
N THR A 106 -8.19 9.98 -13.08
CA THR A 106 -7.02 10.79 -12.76
C THR A 106 -7.42 12.11 -12.09
N ALA A 107 -8.46 12.79 -12.61
CA ALA A 107 -8.97 14.02 -12.01
C ALA A 107 -9.45 13.77 -10.55
N LEU A 108 -10.20 12.71 -10.31
CA LEU A 108 -10.66 12.36 -8.94
C LEU A 108 -9.51 12.05 -7.99
N ILE A 109 -8.50 11.29 -8.46
CA ILE A 109 -7.33 10.96 -7.65
C ILE A 109 -6.53 12.22 -7.33
N LEU A 110 -6.30 13.10 -8.31
CA LEU A 110 -5.57 14.36 -8.10
C LEU A 110 -6.33 15.34 -7.21
N LEU A 111 -7.65 15.43 -7.32
CA LEU A 111 -8.46 16.21 -6.40
C LEU A 111 -8.34 15.69 -4.96
N GLY A 112 -8.44 14.38 -4.76
CA GLY A 112 -8.22 13.77 -3.45
C GLY A 112 -6.79 13.91 -2.94
N TRP A 113 -5.80 13.90 -3.85
CA TRP A 113 -4.39 14.10 -3.53
C TRP A 113 -4.10 15.51 -3.02
N VAL A 114 -4.60 16.52 -3.70
CA VAL A 114 -4.32 17.93 -3.37
C VAL A 114 -5.15 18.39 -2.18
N PHE A 115 -6.43 18.11 -2.20
CA PHE A 115 -7.40 18.69 -1.26
C PHE A 115 -7.82 17.74 -0.15
N GLY A 116 -7.61 16.43 -0.29
CA GLY A 116 -8.00 15.44 0.71
C GLY A 116 -7.02 15.33 1.88
N SER A 117 -7.48 14.78 2.97
CA SER A 117 -6.67 14.50 4.17
C SER A 117 -5.81 13.24 4.06
N LEU A 118 -5.85 12.55 2.94
CA LEU A 118 -5.04 11.36 2.69
C LEU A 118 -3.56 11.72 2.58
N ASN A 119 -2.70 10.86 3.14
CA ASN A 119 -1.27 11.00 2.94
C ASN A 119 -0.90 10.88 1.45
N THR A 120 0.09 11.63 1.02
CA THR A 120 0.59 11.66 -0.36
C THR A 120 1.56 10.49 -0.63
N ALA A 121 1.09 9.26 -0.49
CA ALA A 121 1.89 8.05 -0.70
C ALA A 121 1.85 7.62 -2.17
N CYS A 122 3.01 7.28 -2.77
CA CYS A 122 3.17 6.96 -4.20
C CYS A 122 2.21 5.87 -4.71
N TRP A 123 1.94 4.83 -3.92
CA TRP A 123 1.06 3.72 -4.31
C TRP A 123 -0.39 4.15 -4.62
N ARG A 124 -0.83 5.33 -4.15
CA ARG A 124 -2.15 5.88 -4.47
C ARG A 124 -2.28 6.30 -5.93
N LEU A 125 -1.16 6.52 -6.61
CA LEU A 125 -1.11 6.83 -8.04
C LEU A 125 -1.16 5.58 -8.93
N SER A 126 -1.07 4.38 -8.35
CA SER A 126 -1.08 3.11 -9.11
C SER A 126 -2.25 2.96 -10.09
N PRO A 127 -3.50 3.36 -9.77
CA PRO A 127 -4.59 3.27 -10.74
C PRO A 127 -4.35 4.16 -11.98
N ILE A 128 -3.71 5.33 -11.81
CA ILE A 128 -3.35 6.21 -12.93
C ILE A 128 -2.33 5.50 -13.82
N VAL A 129 -1.28 4.90 -13.24
CA VAL A 129 -0.27 4.16 -13.99
C VAL A 129 -0.87 3.00 -14.76
N GLY A 130 -1.72 2.19 -14.13
CA GLY A 130 -2.36 1.05 -14.77
C GLY A 130 -3.14 1.44 -16.03
N THR A 131 -3.97 2.47 -15.94
CA THR A 131 -4.74 2.96 -17.08
C THR A 131 -3.88 3.71 -18.09
N SER A 132 -2.81 4.40 -17.65
CA SER A 132 -1.83 5.04 -18.57
C SER A 132 -1.12 4.01 -19.44
N VAL A 133 -0.67 2.89 -18.86
CA VAL A 133 -0.01 1.81 -19.62
C VAL A 133 -0.96 1.25 -20.69
N ILE A 134 -2.23 1.00 -20.34
CA ILE A 134 -3.23 0.57 -21.33
C ILE A 134 -3.37 1.60 -22.47
N LEU A 135 -3.45 2.89 -22.15
CA LEU A 135 -3.52 3.95 -23.15
C LEU A 135 -2.24 4.02 -24.01
N CYS A 136 -1.06 3.82 -23.43
CA CYS A 136 0.18 3.75 -24.18
C CYS A 136 0.15 2.61 -25.21
N ILE A 137 -0.31 1.42 -24.82
CA ILE A 137 -0.45 0.28 -25.75
C ILE A 137 -1.46 0.58 -26.84
N MET A 138 -2.62 1.14 -26.48
CA MET A 138 -3.65 1.54 -27.43
C MET A 138 -3.12 2.60 -28.41
N PHE A 139 -2.39 3.59 -27.94
CA PHE A 139 -1.80 4.63 -28.76
C PHE A 139 -0.71 4.08 -29.70
N ALA A 140 0.14 3.19 -29.19
CA ALA A 140 1.14 2.49 -30.00
C ALA A 140 0.48 1.72 -31.16
N LYS A 141 -0.60 0.98 -30.87
CA LYS A 141 -1.38 0.28 -31.89
C LYS A 141 -1.97 1.24 -32.92
N TRP A 142 -2.56 2.35 -32.48
CA TRP A 142 -3.15 3.35 -33.39
C TRP A 142 -2.08 3.96 -34.31
N ILE A 143 -0.90 4.29 -33.81
CA ILE A 143 0.23 4.80 -34.57
C ILE A 143 0.71 3.77 -35.60
N TYR A 144 0.82 2.51 -35.19
CA TYR A 144 1.22 1.40 -36.05
C TYR A 144 0.27 1.24 -37.24
N ASP A 145 -1.05 1.26 -36.98
CA ASP A 145 -2.09 1.13 -38.01
C ASP A 145 -2.08 2.30 -39.01
N LYS A 146 -1.68 3.51 -38.59
CA LYS A 146 -1.58 4.69 -39.47
C LYS A 146 -0.35 4.72 -40.39
N LYS A 147 0.62 3.81 -40.24
CA LYS A 147 1.86 3.63 -41.02
C LYS A 147 2.76 4.88 -41.19
N GLN A 148 2.27 6.07 -40.82
CA GLN A 148 2.95 7.37 -41.02
C GLN A 148 3.92 7.71 -39.88
N TYR A 149 3.87 6.98 -38.74
CA TYR A 149 4.49 7.42 -37.49
C TYR A 149 5.39 6.35 -36.86
N HIS A 150 6.10 5.54 -37.64
CA HIS A 150 6.94 4.45 -37.12
C HIS A 150 7.96 4.90 -36.06
N ARG A 151 8.49 6.13 -36.16
CA ARG A 151 9.42 6.66 -35.15
C ARG A 151 8.71 6.92 -33.82
N MET A 152 7.49 7.44 -33.85
CA MET A 152 6.69 7.66 -32.65
C MET A 152 6.31 6.33 -32.00
N PHE A 153 6.03 5.29 -32.80
CA PHE A 153 5.80 3.94 -32.27
C PHE A 153 7.00 3.46 -31.46
N ALA A 154 8.22 3.57 -31.99
CA ALA A 154 9.43 3.20 -31.27
C ALA A 154 9.64 4.00 -29.97
N ILE A 155 9.37 5.31 -30.00
CA ILE A 155 9.48 6.18 -28.81
C ILE A 155 8.55 5.75 -27.68
N ILE A 156 7.44 5.09 -27.98
CA ILE A 156 6.48 4.64 -26.96
C ILE A 156 6.76 3.21 -26.52
N VAL A 157 7.00 2.31 -27.47
CA VAL A 157 7.14 0.88 -27.19
C VAL A 157 8.46 0.58 -26.50
N ILE A 158 9.56 1.15 -26.99
CA ILE A 158 10.89 0.88 -26.42
C ILE A 158 10.98 1.22 -24.91
N PRO A 159 10.52 2.42 -24.44
CA PRO A 159 10.51 2.70 -23.02
C PRO A 159 9.64 1.75 -22.20
N ILE A 160 8.49 1.32 -22.73
CA ILE A 160 7.60 0.38 -22.03
C ILE A 160 8.28 -1.00 -21.88
N GLU A 161 8.91 -1.50 -22.93
CA GLU A 161 9.67 -2.75 -22.90
C GLU A 161 10.83 -2.66 -21.91
N ILE A 162 11.59 -1.57 -21.92
CA ILE A 162 12.68 -1.33 -20.95
C ILE A 162 12.13 -1.32 -19.53
N LEU A 163 11.02 -0.63 -19.28
CA LEU A 163 10.40 -0.60 -17.97
C LEU A 163 9.98 -2.00 -17.50
N MET A 164 9.40 -2.80 -18.38
CA MET A 164 9.03 -4.19 -18.08
C MET A 164 10.26 -5.04 -17.72
N ILE A 165 11.36 -4.91 -18.46
CA ILE A 165 12.61 -5.61 -18.18
C ILE A 165 13.19 -5.19 -16.82
N ILE A 166 13.29 -3.89 -16.55
CA ILE A 166 13.82 -3.37 -15.28
C ILE A 166 12.94 -3.85 -14.11
N SER A 167 11.62 -3.78 -14.26
CA SER A 167 10.67 -4.24 -13.23
C SER A 167 10.80 -5.74 -12.98
N THR A 168 10.98 -6.56 -14.03
CA THR A 168 11.17 -8.00 -13.90
C THR A 168 12.47 -8.33 -13.14
N ILE A 169 13.58 -7.65 -13.49
CA ILE A 169 14.86 -7.81 -12.78
C ILE A 169 14.72 -7.37 -11.32
N GLY A 170 14.01 -6.28 -11.06
CA GLY A 170 13.70 -5.80 -9.70
C GLY A 170 12.94 -6.85 -8.88
N ILE A 171 11.90 -7.46 -9.44
CA ILE A 171 11.12 -8.52 -8.79
C ILE A 171 12.00 -9.73 -8.47
N LEU A 172 12.88 -10.15 -9.38
CA LEU A 172 13.81 -11.27 -9.15
C LEU A 172 14.80 -10.99 -8.01
N LYS A 173 15.27 -9.75 -7.88
CA LYS A 173 16.11 -9.34 -6.74
C LYS A 173 15.34 -9.31 -5.42
N ILE A 174 14.11 -8.82 -5.43
CA ILE A 174 13.26 -8.76 -4.23
C ILE A 174 12.91 -10.15 -3.71
N ASN A 175 12.80 -11.16 -4.57
CA ASN A 175 12.53 -12.53 -4.11
C ASN A 175 13.60 -13.07 -3.16
N ASN A 176 14.87 -12.69 -3.32
CA ASN A 176 15.93 -13.10 -2.41
C ASN A 176 15.81 -12.41 -1.03
N THR A 177 15.50 -11.13 -0.99
CA THR A 177 15.28 -10.37 0.28
C THR A 177 13.98 -10.75 0.97
N ARG A 178 12.96 -11.16 0.23
CA ARG A 178 11.72 -11.72 0.81
C ARG A 178 11.95 -13.05 1.53
N SER A 179 12.89 -13.86 1.07
CA SER A 179 13.25 -15.11 1.74
C SER A 179 13.73 -14.84 3.18
N GLU A 180 14.60 -13.85 3.38
CA GLU A 180 15.10 -13.48 4.72
C GLU A 180 13.99 -12.89 5.63
N SER A 181 13.13 -12.04 5.07
CA SER A 181 12.00 -11.46 5.83
C SER A 181 10.97 -12.53 6.21
N ASN A 182 10.70 -13.49 5.34
CA ASN A 182 9.81 -14.61 5.64
C ASN A 182 10.43 -15.54 6.67
N GLN A 183 11.75 -15.79 6.62
CA GLN A 183 12.44 -16.62 7.59
C GLN A 183 12.27 -16.10 9.03
N ALA A 184 12.34 -14.78 9.25
CA ALA A 184 12.10 -14.20 10.56
C ALA A 184 10.66 -14.42 11.04
N LEU A 185 9.67 -14.33 10.14
CA LEU A 185 8.27 -14.62 10.47
C LEU A 185 8.03 -16.10 10.71
N GLU A 186 8.66 -16.99 9.94
CA GLU A 186 8.62 -18.44 10.16
C GLU A 186 9.20 -18.81 11.52
N ASN A 187 10.34 -18.21 11.93
CA ASN A 187 10.91 -18.40 13.26
C ASN A 187 9.96 -17.97 14.38
N VAL A 188 9.20 -16.89 14.17
CA VAL A 188 8.16 -16.45 15.11
C VAL A 188 7.03 -17.46 15.17
N ILE A 189 6.54 -17.97 14.02
CA ILE A 189 5.49 -18.99 13.95
C ILE A 189 5.94 -20.25 14.68
N ASP A 190 7.12 -20.76 14.39
CA ASP A 190 7.72 -21.91 15.08
C ASP A 190 7.77 -21.70 16.60
N THR A 191 8.08 -20.48 17.03
CA THR A 191 8.14 -20.13 18.46
C THR A 191 6.75 -20.12 19.08
N LEU A 192 5.76 -19.61 18.40
CA LEU A 192 4.36 -19.60 18.84
C LEU A 192 3.80 -21.02 18.95
N GLU A 193 4.03 -21.86 17.94
CA GLU A 193 3.59 -23.25 17.91
C GLU A 193 4.26 -24.09 19.01
N LYS A 194 5.57 -23.98 19.18
CA LYS A 194 6.31 -24.66 20.27
C LYS A 194 5.82 -24.31 21.67
N ASN A 195 5.22 -23.13 21.83
CA ASN A 195 4.64 -22.68 23.08
C ASN A 195 3.11 -22.87 23.15
N ASN A 196 2.49 -23.54 22.15
CA ASN A 196 1.03 -23.74 22.02
C ASN A 196 0.21 -22.44 22.04
N LEU A 197 0.76 -21.34 21.51
CA LEU A 197 0.13 -20.03 21.44
C LEU A 197 -0.64 -19.88 20.13
N GLN A 198 -1.94 -20.08 20.17
CA GLN A 198 -2.80 -20.13 18.96
C GLN A 198 -3.54 -18.83 18.68
N TYR A 199 -3.71 -17.95 19.67
CA TYR A 199 -4.48 -16.73 19.51
C TYR A 199 -3.81 -15.53 20.17
N GLY A 200 -3.67 -14.46 19.40
CA GLY A 200 -3.02 -13.26 19.91
C GLY A 200 -3.27 -12.02 19.07
N TYR A 201 -2.51 -11.00 19.38
CA TYR A 201 -2.65 -9.67 18.83
C TYR A 201 -1.29 -9.16 18.37
N GLY A 202 -1.30 -8.42 17.25
CA GLY A 202 -0.09 -7.79 16.71
C GLY A 202 -0.46 -6.61 15.84
N THR A 203 0.52 -5.80 15.48
CA THR A 203 0.28 -4.72 14.55
C THR A 203 -0.05 -5.24 13.14
N PHE A 204 -0.67 -4.40 12.32
CA PHE A 204 -1.31 -4.79 11.06
C PHE A 204 -0.44 -5.66 10.14
N TRP A 205 0.81 -5.25 9.92
CA TRP A 205 1.71 -5.97 9.01
C TRP A 205 2.15 -7.34 9.55
N ASN A 206 2.32 -7.44 10.87
CA ASN A 206 2.74 -8.66 11.53
C ASN A 206 1.56 -9.64 11.67
N ALA A 207 0.40 -9.15 12.13
CA ALA A 207 -0.77 -9.97 12.40
C ALA A 207 -1.25 -10.75 11.17
N ASN A 208 -1.44 -10.05 10.05
CA ASN A 208 -1.95 -10.68 8.84
C ASN A 208 -0.95 -11.67 8.23
N SER A 209 0.36 -11.33 8.27
CA SER A 209 1.40 -12.20 7.74
C SER A 209 1.53 -13.51 8.53
N ILE A 210 1.53 -13.45 9.86
CA ILE A 210 1.59 -14.64 10.71
C ILE A 210 0.38 -15.55 10.48
N THR A 211 -0.83 -14.97 10.49
CA THR A 211 -2.06 -15.74 10.29
C THR A 211 -2.08 -16.42 8.92
N LEU A 212 -1.56 -15.77 7.87
CA LEU A 212 -1.50 -16.35 6.53
C LEU A 212 -0.43 -17.42 6.42
N LEU A 213 0.80 -17.15 6.90
CA LEU A 213 1.93 -18.06 6.78
C LEU A 213 1.78 -19.33 7.64
N SER A 214 1.01 -19.27 8.73
CA SER A 214 0.68 -20.43 9.57
C SER A 214 -0.56 -21.20 9.10
N ASP A 215 -1.05 -20.96 7.88
CA ASP A 215 -2.30 -21.56 7.38
C ASP A 215 -3.49 -21.41 8.34
N ASN A 216 -3.50 -20.31 9.13
CA ASN A 216 -4.50 -20.00 10.15
C ASN A 216 -4.45 -20.90 11.43
N ASP A 217 -3.38 -21.64 11.65
CA ASP A 217 -3.14 -22.38 12.89
C ASP A 217 -2.85 -21.41 14.04
N VAL A 218 -2.13 -20.31 13.75
CA VAL A 218 -1.94 -19.19 14.67
C VAL A 218 -2.76 -18.00 14.20
N LYS A 219 -3.72 -17.58 15.00
CA LYS A 219 -4.62 -16.45 14.69
C LYS A 219 -4.15 -15.18 15.38
N VAL A 220 -3.57 -14.28 14.62
CA VAL A 220 -3.15 -12.96 15.12
C VAL A 220 -4.11 -11.88 14.62
N ARG A 221 -4.64 -11.07 15.55
CA ARG A 221 -5.59 -10.00 15.23
C ARG A 221 -4.95 -8.63 15.34
N CYS A 222 -5.39 -7.72 14.48
CA CYS A 222 -4.73 -6.42 14.32
C CYS A 222 -5.03 -5.47 15.48
N ILE A 223 -3.99 -4.89 16.05
CA ILE A 223 -4.07 -3.85 17.08
C ILE A 223 -3.31 -2.59 16.68
N ASN A 224 -3.65 -1.50 17.35
CA ASN A 224 -2.81 -0.30 17.42
C ASN A 224 -2.04 -0.32 18.74
N VAL A 225 -0.80 0.15 18.69
CA VAL A 225 0.07 0.34 19.86
C VAL A 225 0.44 1.81 19.92
N ASN A 226 0.21 2.45 21.06
CA ASN A 226 0.51 3.87 21.29
C ASN A 226 0.83 4.11 22.79
N GLU A 227 1.05 5.36 23.15
CA GLU A 227 1.37 5.77 24.54
C GLU A 227 0.26 5.45 25.54
N SER A 228 -0.99 5.30 25.11
CA SER A 228 -2.09 4.86 25.98
C SER A 228 -2.19 3.33 26.10
N GLY A 229 -1.38 2.56 25.37
CA GLY A 229 -1.35 1.10 25.41
C GLY A 229 -1.78 0.44 24.11
N VAL A 230 -2.44 -0.71 24.21
CA VAL A 230 -2.97 -1.47 23.06
C VAL A 230 -4.47 -1.31 22.94
N SER A 231 -4.93 -1.19 21.70
CA SER A 231 -6.36 -1.09 21.37
C SER A 231 -6.69 -1.84 20.09
N PRO A 232 -7.94 -2.32 19.93
CA PRO A 232 -8.37 -2.93 18.67
C PRO A 232 -8.15 -1.99 17.49
N ARG A 233 -7.58 -2.53 16.39
CA ARG A 233 -7.56 -1.79 15.14
C ARG A 233 -8.87 -2.02 14.41
N ALA A 234 -9.75 -1.03 14.47
CA ALA A 234 -11.10 -1.13 13.92
C ALA A 234 -11.17 -1.22 12.37
N TYR A 235 -10.06 -0.99 11.66
CA TYR A 235 -10.01 -1.01 10.20
C TYR A 235 -9.72 -2.41 9.64
N GLN A 236 -10.58 -2.88 8.74
CA GLN A 236 -10.47 -4.20 8.06
C GLN A 236 -10.46 -5.40 9.02
N THR A 237 -11.13 -5.29 10.16
CA THR A 237 -11.21 -6.35 11.17
C THR A 237 -12.64 -6.58 11.62
N ASN A 238 -12.93 -7.75 12.16
CA ASN A 238 -14.20 -8.04 12.80
C ASN A 238 -14.08 -7.78 14.31
N ILE A 239 -14.92 -6.90 14.85
CA ILE A 239 -14.89 -6.54 16.26
C ILE A 239 -15.09 -7.74 17.21
N ASN A 240 -15.80 -8.77 16.77
CA ASN A 240 -16.00 -9.98 17.55
C ASN A 240 -14.72 -10.79 17.79
N TRP A 241 -13.68 -10.59 16.97
CA TRP A 241 -12.38 -11.22 17.20
C TRP A 241 -11.72 -10.79 18.51
N TYR A 242 -12.01 -9.58 18.99
CA TYR A 242 -11.45 -9.07 20.23
C TYR A 242 -12.20 -9.53 21.49
N LYS A 243 -13.38 -10.14 21.31
CA LYS A 243 -14.23 -10.65 22.37
C LYS A 243 -14.12 -12.16 22.55
N ASP A 244 -13.26 -12.82 21.77
CA ASP A 244 -13.09 -14.26 21.84
C ASP A 244 -12.29 -14.64 23.09
N ASN A 245 -12.93 -15.38 24.00
CA ASN A 245 -12.36 -15.85 25.27
C ASN A 245 -12.23 -17.38 25.29
N SER A 246 -12.20 -18.01 24.13
CA SER A 246 -12.15 -19.48 24.01
C SER A 246 -10.75 -20.07 24.26
N TYR A 247 -9.71 -19.24 24.30
CA TYR A 247 -8.34 -19.67 24.47
C TYR A 247 -7.88 -19.54 25.93
N LYS A 248 -6.97 -20.43 26.36
CA LYS A 248 -6.40 -20.39 27.71
C LYS A 248 -5.34 -19.31 27.87
N GLU A 249 -4.60 -19.07 26.80
CA GLU A 249 -3.54 -18.07 26.75
C GLU A 249 -3.69 -17.20 25.52
N TYR A 250 -3.36 -15.94 25.68
CA TYR A 250 -3.34 -14.92 24.64
C TYR A 250 -1.95 -14.31 24.58
N PHE A 251 -1.56 -13.82 23.40
CA PHE A 251 -0.26 -13.16 23.29
C PHE A 251 -0.34 -11.81 22.56
N LEU A 252 0.60 -10.93 22.88
CA LEU A 252 0.93 -9.77 22.08
C LEU A 252 2.24 -10.03 21.32
N LEU A 253 2.22 -9.87 20.01
CA LEU A 253 3.40 -9.94 19.15
C LEU A 253 3.81 -8.52 18.75
N LEU A 254 4.94 -8.06 19.26
CA LEU A 254 5.44 -6.71 19.11
C LEU A 254 6.86 -6.71 18.54
N LYS A 255 7.18 -5.78 17.64
CA LYS A 255 8.56 -5.46 17.29
C LYS A 255 9.23 -4.70 18.44
N ALA A 256 10.55 -4.58 18.38
CA ALA A 256 11.33 -3.94 19.43
C ALA A 256 10.87 -2.51 19.76
N ASP A 257 10.57 -1.71 18.76
CA ASP A 257 10.06 -0.34 18.89
C ASP A 257 8.64 -0.30 19.48
N GLU A 258 7.77 -1.18 19.01
CA GLU A 258 6.39 -1.36 19.51
C GLU A 258 6.38 -1.87 20.96
N TYR A 259 7.30 -2.78 21.29
CA TYR A 259 7.47 -3.29 22.66
C TYR A 259 7.87 -2.16 23.61
N VAL A 260 8.83 -1.34 23.23
CA VAL A 260 9.25 -0.18 24.03
C VAL A 260 8.07 0.78 24.24
N THR A 261 7.34 1.11 23.18
CA THR A 261 6.16 1.97 23.26
C THR A 261 5.10 1.39 24.21
N TYR A 262 4.81 0.11 24.09
CA TYR A 262 3.84 -0.55 24.97
C TYR A 262 4.31 -0.62 26.42
N LYS A 263 5.56 -0.97 26.67
CA LYS A 263 6.13 -1.12 28.00
C LYS A 263 6.07 0.16 28.84
N TYR A 264 6.19 1.31 28.18
CA TYR A 264 6.11 2.63 28.83
C TYR A 264 4.74 3.29 28.68
N SER A 265 3.74 2.58 28.17
CA SER A 265 2.38 3.10 28.01
C SER A 265 1.64 3.18 29.35
N GLU A 266 0.64 4.06 29.41
CA GLU A 266 -0.21 4.27 30.60
C GLU A 266 -0.94 3.00 31.04
N ASN A 267 -1.34 2.14 30.09
CA ASN A 267 -2.07 0.90 30.35
C ASN A 267 -1.19 -0.34 30.09
N TYR A 268 0.08 -0.27 30.41
CA TYR A 268 0.93 -1.45 30.37
C TYR A 268 0.44 -2.50 31.39
N VAL A 269 0.36 -3.73 30.92
CA VAL A 269 0.06 -4.89 31.75
C VAL A 269 1.24 -5.86 31.69
N GLU A 270 1.72 -6.26 32.86
CA GLU A 270 2.85 -7.19 32.94
C GLU A 270 2.44 -8.57 32.42
N PRO A 271 3.17 -9.17 31.48
CA PRO A 271 2.88 -10.50 30.96
C PRO A 271 3.26 -11.58 31.97
N ILE A 272 2.58 -12.74 31.94
CA ILE A 272 2.96 -13.92 32.74
C ILE A 272 4.24 -14.57 32.20
N LYS A 273 4.54 -14.35 30.88
CA LYS A 273 5.73 -14.87 30.21
C LYS A 273 6.12 -13.93 29.09
N GLU A 274 7.41 -13.68 28.95
CA GLU A 274 7.99 -12.96 27.82
C GLU A 274 8.91 -13.90 27.05
N ILE A 275 8.74 -13.97 25.72
CA ILE A 275 9.55 -14.78 24.83
C ILE A 275 10.11 -13.85 23.75
N LYS A 276 11.40 -13.95 23.47
CA LYS A 276 12.05 -13.21 22.39
C LYS A 276 12.31 -14.15 21.21
N SER A 277 11.90 -13.73 20.02
CA SER A 277 12.20 -14.41 18.76
C SER A 277 12.70 -13.39 17.76
N ASP A 278 13.96 -13.45 17.42
CA ASP A 278 14.66 -12.46 16.58
C ASP A 278 14.43 -11.02 17.07
N ASN A 279 13.78 -10.18 16.24
CA ASN A 279 13.45 -8.79 16.57
C ASN A 279 12.01 -8.65 17.14
N TYR A 280 11.39 -9.74 17.53
CA TYR A 280 10.03 -9.76 18.07
C TYR A 280 10.01 -10.14 19.54
N PHE A 281 9.06 -9.54 20.25
CA PHE A 281 8.70 -9.84 21.64
C PHE A 281 7.30 -10.43 21.66
N ILE A 282 7.16 -11.60 22.26
CA ILE A 282 5.89 -12.30 22.46
C ILE A 282 5.57 -12.24 23.95
N LEU A 283 4.56 -11.44 24.29
CA LEU A 283 4.11 -11.24 25.66
C LEU A 283 2.87 -12.09 25.90
N VAL A 284 2.92 -13.04 26.82
CA VAL A 284 1.87 -14.02 27.05
C VAL A 284 1.01 -13.62 28.26
N TYR A 285 -0.31 -13.81 28.14
CA TYR A 285 -1.31 -13.50 29.14
C TYR A 285 -2.29 -14.67 29.29
N ASN A 286 -2.80 -14.90 30.48
CA ASN A 286 -3.81 -15.94 30.78
C ASN A 286 -5.26 -15.44 30.63
N TYR A 287 -5.46 -14.30 30.05
CA TYR A 287 -6.77 -13.70 29.78
C TYR A 287 -6.70 -12.81 28.53
N ASN A 288 -7.85 -12.50 27.97
CA ASN A 288 -7.95 -11.62 26.81
C ASN A 288 -7.81 -10.15 27.22
N LEU A 289 -6.69 -9.52 26.86
CA LEU A 289 -6.40 -8.10 27.15
C LEU A 289 -7.38 -7.11 26.54
N LEU A 290 -8.14 -7.52 25.50
CA LEU A 290 -8.98 -6.63 24.71
C LEU A 290 -10.47 -6.87 24.88
N GLU A 291 -10.88 -7.81 25.75
CA GLU A 291 -12.28 -8.19 25.95
C GLU A 291 -13.22 -6.99 26.22
N ASN A 292 -12.73 -6.00 26.96
CA ASN A 292 -13.51 -4.83 27.42
C ASN A 292 -13.07 -3.50 26.77
N LYS A 293 -12.34 -3.55 25.64
CA LYS A 293 -11.84 -2.34 24.96
C LYS A 293 -12.57 -1.99 23.68
#